data_257fba39892c1a30cd769a2cf5438422
#
_entry.id   257fba39892c1a30cd769a2cf5438422
#
_cell.length_a   1.000
_cell.length_b   1.000
_cell.length_c   1.000
_cell.angle_alpha   90.00
_cell.angle_beta   90.00
_cell.angle_gamma   90.00
#
_symmetry.space_group_name_H-M   'P 1'
#
loop_
_entity.id
_entity.type
_entity.pdbx_description
1 polymer ?
#
loop_
_entity_poly.entity_id
_entity_poly.type
_entity_poly.pdbx_seq_one_letter_code
_entity_poly.pdbx_strand_id
1 'polypeptide(L)'
;GGDVLYVSIHSLHRISKYTGKEGTEPTLNKLGSNTWQTLKQKTKKKVKEIAYDLIQLYAKRKSAPGFSYSPDNYLQTELEASFIYEDTPDQLKATQAVKQDMEQTFPMDRLVCGDVGF
;
A
#
# COMPACT_ATOMS: atom_id res chain seq x y z
N GLY A 1 -18.04 1.07 -33.11
CA GLY A 1 -18.64 -0.24 -33.23
C GLY A 1 -20.01 -0.23 -32.58
N GLY A 2 -20.96 -1.01 -33.09
CA GLY A 2 -22.32 -1.08 -32.57
C GLY A 2 -22.56 -2.18 -31.55
N ASP A 3 -21.52 -2.59 -30.83
CA ASP A 3 -21.63 -3.66 -29.83
C ASP A 3 -22.46 -3.17 -28.63
N VAL A 4 -23.44 -3.97 -28.21
CA VAL A 4 -24.32 -3.69 -27.07
C VAL A 4 -24.08 -4.75 -26.00
N LEU A 5 -23.81 -4.31 -24.79
CA LEU A 5 -23.66 -5.17 -23.61
C LEU A 5 -24.88 -5.02 -22.71
N TYR A 6 -25.62 -6.10 -22.51
CA TYR A 6 -26.72 -6.15 -21.55
C TYR A 6 -26.19 -6.50 -20.17
N VAL A 7 -26.46 -5.66 -19.19
CA VAL A 7 -26.03 -5.85 -17.81
C VAL A 7 -27.25 -6.02 -16.91
N SER A 8 -27.26 -7.09 -16.11
CA SER A 8 -28.31 -7.32 -15.13
C SER A 8 -28.32 -6.20 -14.08
N ILE A 9 -29.50 -5.82 -13.61
CA ILE A 9 -29.68 -4.85 -12.52
C ILE A 9 -28.91 -5.25 -11.25
N HIS A 10 -28.78 -6.55 -10.99
CA HIS A 10 -28.01 -7.08 -9.86
C HIS A 10 -26.48 -6.89 -10.01
N SER A 11 -26.02 -6.55 -11.20
CA SER A 11 -24.60 -6.31 -11.51
C SER A 11 -24.24 -4.82 -11.65
N LEU A 12 -25.15 -3.90 -11.35
CA LEU A 12 -24.92 -2.46 -11.46
C LEU A 12 -23.77 -1.99 -10.57
N HIS A 13 -23.57 -2.61 -9.42
CA HIS A 13 -22.44 -2.32 -8.52
C HIS A 13 -21.05 -2.60 -9.15
N ARG A 14 -21.02 -3.34 -10.28
CA ARG A 14 -19.79 -3.66 -11.03
C ARG A 14 -19.51 -2.67 -12.15
N ILE A 15 -20.38 -1.69 -12.35
CA ILE A 15 -20.25 -0.66 -13.38
C ILE A 15 -19.81 0.64 -12.69
N SER A 16 -18.75 1.23 -13.19
CA SER A 16 -18.29 2.54 -12.74
C SER A 16 -17.99 3.44 -13.93
N LYS A 17 -18.03 4.74 -13.70
CA LYS A 17 -17.59 5.71 -14.71
C LYS A 17 -16.10 5.45 -14.99
N TYR A 18 -15.73 5.43 -16.27
CA TYR A 18 -14.34 5.33 -16.66
C TYR A 18 -13.56 6.53 -16.12
N THR A 19 -12.52 6.25 -15.37
CA THR A 19 -11.56 7.23 -14.85
C THR A 19 -10.22 6.99 -15.53
N GLY A 20 -9.98 7.71 -16.63
CA GLY A 20 -8.70 7.69 -17.34
C GLY A 20 -7.97 9.01 -17.23
N LYS A 21 -6.86 9.12 -17.93
CA LYS A 21 -6.14 10.39 -18.02
C LYS A 21 -7.04 11.44 -18.68
N GLU A 22 -7.13 12.61 -18.06
CA GLU A 22 -7.99 13.70 -18.50
C GLU A 22 -7.71 14.05 -19.99
N GLY A 23 -8.77 14.18 -20.79
CA GLY A 23 -8.66 14.46 -22.24
C GLY A 23 -8.34 13.25 -23.12
N THR A 24 -8.25 12.02 -22.57
CA THR A 24 -7.99 10.81 -23.36
C THR A 24 -9.25 9.96 -23.48
N GLU A 25 -9.69 9.68 -24.70
CA GLU A 25 -10.80 8.76 -24.94
C GLU A 25 -10.38 7.31 -24.59
N PRO A 26 -11.26 6.53 -23.96
CA PRO A 26 -10.96 5.14 -23.64
C PRO A 26 -10.86 4.30 -24.92
N THR A 27 -9.84 3.45 -24.99
CA THR A 27 -9.74 2.45 -26.04
C THR A 27 -10.75 1.34 -25.80
N LEU A 28 -11.76 1.24 -26.66
CA LEU A 28 -12.79 0.23 -26.56
C LEU A 28 -12.34 -1.08 -27.24
N ASN A 29 -12.49 -2.19 -26.52
CA ASN A 29 -12.26 -3.51 -27.08
C ASN A 29 -13.57 -4.09 -27.66
N LYS A 30 -13.49 -4.71 -28.85
CA LYS A 30 -14.64 -5.40 -29.46
C LYS A 30 -15.08 -6.56 -28.58
N LEU A 31 -16.39 -6.67 -28.34
CA LEU A 31 -16.96 -7.77 -27.58
C LEU A 31 -16.70 -9.12 -28.29
N GLY A 32 -16.40 -10.16 -27.52
CA GLY A 32 -16.07 -11.48 -28.08
C GLY A 32 -14.69 -11.63 -28.70
N SER A 33 -13.86 -10.54 -28.75
CA SER A 33 -12.49 -10.64 -29.22
C SER A 33 -11.54 -11.12 -28.11
N ASN A 34 -10.42 -11.73 -28.50
CA ASN A 34 -9.38 -12.16 -27.56
C ASN A 34 -8.50 -10.99 -27.08
N THR A 35 -8.68 -9.79 -27.60
CA THR A 35 -7.86 -8.61 -27.30
C THR A 35 -7.82 -8.31 -25.81
N TRP A 36 -8.98 -8.31 -25.14
CA TRP A 36 -9.10 -8.08 -23.72
C TRP A 36 -8.42 -9.18 -22.88
N GLN A 37 -8.57 -10.45 -23.29
CA GLN A 37 -7.93 -11.57 -22.59
C GLN A 37 -6.40 -11.50 -22.72
N THR A 38 -5.90 -11.17 -23.90
CA THR A 38 -4.45 -11.00 -24.15
C THR A 38 -3.91 -9.84 -23.31
N LEU A 39 -4.60 -8.69 -23.27
CA LEU A 39 -4.21 -7.55 -22.46
C LEU A 39 -4.18 -7.91 -20.98
N LYS A 40 -5.23 -8.58 -20.49
CA LYS A 40 -5.32 -9.04 -19.09
C LYS A 40 -4.19 -9.99 -18.70
N GLN A 41 -3.86 -10.94 -19.57
CA GLN A 41 -2.74 -11.87 -19.34
C GLN A 41 -1.39 -11.15 -19.33
N LYS A 42 -1.16 -10.23 -20.28
CA LYS A 42 0.04 -9.41 -20.34
C LYS A 42 0.22 -8.57 -19.07
N THR A 43 -0.85 -7.91 -18.63
CA THR A 43 -0.85 -7.12 -17.39
C THR A 43 -0.58 -8.01 -16.17
N LYS A 44 -1.26 -9.17 -16.08
CA LYS A 44 -1.05 -10.13 -14.98
C LYS A 44 0.40 -10.60 -14.92
N LYS A 45 1.04 -10.90 -16.09
CA LYS A 45 2.44 -11.29 -16.14
C LYS A 45 3.34 -10.16 -15.61
N LYS A 46 3.12 -8.93 -16.08
CA LYS A 46 3.91 -7.77 -15.64
C LYS A 46 3.77 -7.48 -14.15
N VAL A 47 2.55 -7.57 -13.61
CA VAL A 47 2.31 -7.42 -12.16
C VAL A 47 3.03 -8.52 -11.38
N LYS A 48 3.03 -9.76 -11.88
CA LYS A 48 3.74 -10.87 -11.23
C LYS A 48 5.25 -10.66 -11.21
N GLU A 49 5.82 -10.12 -12.29
CA GLU A 49 7.25 -9.78 -12.36
C GLU A 49 7.60 -8.69 -11.31
N ILE A 50 6.83 -7.61 -11.27
CA ILE A 50 7.03 -6.53 -10.27
C ILE A 50 6.89 -7.08 -8.84
N ALA A 51 5.89 -7.93 -8.58
CA ALA A 51 5.69 -8.53 -7.26
C ALA A 51 6.88 -9.42 -6.87
N TYR A 52 7.45 -10.18 -7.82
CA TYR A 52 8.63 -10.99 -7.58
C TYR A 52 9.85 -10.12 -7.18
N ASP A 53 10.10 -9.05 -7.92
CA ASP A 53 11.20 -8.13 -7.62
C ASP A 53 11.05 -7.48 -6.23
N LEU A 54 9.81 -7.09 -5.88
CA LEU A 54 9.51 -6.56 -4.55
C LEU A 54 9.77 -7.60 -3.46
N ILE A 55 9.30 -8.84 -3.64
CA ILE A 55 9.54 -9.92 -2.66
C ILE A 55 11.05 -10.15 -2.47
N GLN A 56 11.84 -10.15 -3.54
CA GLN A 56 13.30 -10.27 -3.45
C GLN A 56 13.92 -9.11 -2.67
N LEU A 57 13.46 -7.88 -2.94
CA LEU A 57 13.92 -6.70 -2.23
C LEU A 57 13.62 -6.79 -0.72
N TYR A 58 12.39 -7.14 -0.35
CA TYR A 58 11.99 -7.32 1.05
C TYR A 58 12.76 -8.44 1.74
N ALA A 59 12.94 -9.57 1.06
CA ALA A 59 13.74 -10.69 1.59
C ALA A 59 15.19 -10.26 1.86
N LYS A 60 15.80 -9.52 0.94
CA LYS A 60 17.15 -8.97 1.10
C LYS A 60 17.24 -7.99 2.27
N ARG A 61 16.26 -7.09 2.43
CA ARG A 61 16.23 -6.14 3.55
C ARG A 61 16.09 -6.87 4.88
N LYS A 62 15.17 -7.84 4.95
CA LYS A 62 14.92 -8.60 6.19
C LYS A 62 16.11 -9.48 6.60
N SER A 63 16.92 -9.93 5.65
CA SER A 63 18.15 -10.71 5.93
C SER A 63 19.38 -9.83 6.18
N ALA A 64 19.31 -8.52 5.91
CA ALA A 64 20.40 -7.62 6.21
C ALA A 64 20.51 -7.34 7.71
N PRO A 65 21.73 -7.25 8.26
CA PRO A 65 21.90 -6.83 9.66
C PRO A 65 21.50 -5.37 9.83
N GLY A 66 20.70 -5.10 10.85
CA GLY A 66 20.32 -3.75 11.27
C GLY A 66 20.95 -3.40 12.61
N PHE A 67 20.83 -2.15 13.01
CA PHE A 67 21.20 -1.71 14.35
C PHE A 67 19.98 -1.89 15.26
N SER A 68 20.12 -2.67 16.32
CA SER A 68 19.10 -2.84 17.34
C SER A 68 19.30 -1.81 18.45
N TYR A 69 18.30 -0.96 18.66
CA TYR A 69 18.31 -0.01 19.78
C TYR A 69 17.93 -0.71 21.07
N SER A 70 18.42 -0.16 22.19
CA SER A 70 18.00 -0.61 23.52
C SER A 70 16.54 -0.24 23.78
N PRO A 71 15.81 -1.00 24.60
CA PRO A 71 14.51 -0.58 25.10
C PRO A 71 14.58 0.78 25.80
N ASP A 72 13.43 1.45 25.87
CA ASP A 72 13.31 2.74 26.53
C ASP A 72 13.84 2.70 27.97
N ASN A 73 14.52 3.76 28.34
CA ASN A 73 14.97 3.98 29.70
C ASN A 73 14.22 5.18 30.34
N TYR A 74 14.58 5.54 31.55
CA TYR A 74 13.94 6.63 32.29
C TYR A 74 14.02 7.98 31.56
N LEU A 75 15.08 8.25 30.78
CA LEU A 75 15.23 9.48 30.00
C LEU A 75 14.16 9.61 28.92
N GLN A 76 13.82 8.49 28.27
CA GLN A 76 12.75 8.47 27.28
C GLN A 76 11.39 8.76 27.94
N THR A 77 11.12 8.15 29.09
CA THR A 77 9.90 8.41 29.85
C THR A 77 9.81 9.86 30.32
N GLU A 78 10.92 10.44 30.77
CA GLU A 78 10.99 11.84 31.17
C GLU A 78 10.77 12.79 29.98
N LEU A 79 11.34 12.47 28.82
CA LEU A 79 11.13 13.22 27.59
C LEU A 79 9.64 13.18 27.18
N GLU A 80 9.02 12.01 27.15
CA GLU A 80 7.61 11.85 26.79
C GLU A 80 6.69 12.59 27.78
N ALA A 81 6.99 12.55 29.07
CA ALA A 81 6.24 13.28 30.09
C ALA A 81 6.39 14.81 29.98
N SER A 82 7.41 15.31 29.28
CA SER A 82 7.63 16.74 29.03
C SER A 82 6.72 17.34 27.96
N PHE A 83 6.07 16.49 27.13
CA PHE A 83 5.13 16.96 26.10
C PHE A 83 3.84 17.41 26.74
N ILE A 84 3.33 18.55 26.29
CA ILE A 84 2.09 19.17 26.82
C ILE A 84 0.81 18.57 26.22
N TYR A 85 0.95 17.78 25.17
CA TYR A 85 -0.17 17.14 24.47
C TYR A 85 -0.18 15.65 24.74
N GLU A 86 -1.38 15.11 24.95
CA GLU A 86 -1.59 13.68 25.06
C GLU A 86 -1.75 13.03 23.68
N ASP A 87 -1.13 11.89 23.48
CA ASP A 87 -1.27 11.11 22.26
C ASP A 87 -2.67 10.52 22.16
N THR A 88 -3.23 10.52 20.95
CA THR A 88 -4.41 9.73 20.66
C THR A 88 -4.09 8.24 20.73
N PRO A 89 -5.09 7.35 20.94
CA PRO A 89 -4.85 5.91 20.99
C PRO A 89 -4.13 5.35 19.75
N ASP A 90 -4.34 5.94 18.57
CA ASP A 90 -3.69 5.50 17.34
C ASP A 90 -2.27 6.05 17.21
N GLN A 91 -1.99 7.26 17.67
CA GLN A 91 -0.64 7.80 17.79
C GLN A 91 0.20 6.93 18.75
N LEU A 92 -0.35 6.58 19.90
CA LEU A 92 0.31 5.71 20.89
C LEU A 92 0.66 4.33 20.27
N LYS A 93 -0.29 3.71 19.56
CA LYS A 93 -0.04 2.44 18.84
C LYS A 93 1.06 2.58 17.78
N ALA A 94 1.04 3.67 17.01
CA ALA A 94 2.05 3.93 15.99
C ALA A 94 3.44 4.08 16.61
N THR A 95 3.56 4.86 17.69
CA THR A 95 4.79 5.05 18.45
C THR A 95 5.33 3.72 19.00
N GLN A 96 4.48 2.93 19.64
CA GLN A 96 4.86 1.62 20.16
C GLN A 96 5.34 0.68 19.04
N ALA A 97 4.66 0.67 17.91
CA ALA A 97 5.04 -0.17 16.77
C ALA A 97 6.40 0.26 16.17
N VAL A 98 6.68 1.57 16.09
CA VAL A 98 7.97 2.09 15.65
C VAL A 98 9.09 1.69 16.62
N LYS A 99 8.88 1.85 17.93
CA LYS A 99 9.85 1.45 18.95
C LYS A 99 10.18 -0.04 18.88
N GLN A 100 9.16 -0.89 18.77
CA GLN A 100 9.34 -2.33 18.59
C GLN A 100 10.15 -2.68 17.33
N ASP A 101 9.93 -1.99 16.22
CA ASP A 101 10.72 -2.21 15.02
C ASP A 101 12.17 -1.74 15.17
N MET A 102 12.41 -0.65 15.90
CA MET A 102 13.77 -0.14 16.17
C MET A 102 14.58 -1.09 17.06
N GLU A 103 13.93 -1.87 17.90
CA GLU A 103 14.57 -2.87 18.76
C GLU A 103 14.93 -4.18 18.01
N GLN A 104 14.47 -4.34 16.75
CA GLN A 104 14.80 -5.52 15.96
C GLN A 104 16.23 -5.50 15.43
N THR A 105 16.76 -6.67 15.13
CA THR A 105 18.11 -6.85 14.58
C THR A 105 18.21 -6.68 13.06
N PHE A 106 17.11 -6.35 12.38
CA PHE A 106 17.04 -6.09 10.95
C PHE A 106 16.55 -4.66 10.69
N PRO A 107 16.85 -4.07 9.51
CA PRO A 107 16.45 -2.70 9.21
C PRO A 107 14.93 -2.51 9.23
N MET A 108 14.47 -1.49 9.93
CA MET A 108 13.05 -1.11 9.98
C MET A 108 12.56 -0.69 8.59
N ASP A 109 11.34 -1.09 8.26
CA ASP A 109 10.62 -0.67 7.05
C ASP A 109 9.14 -0.48 7.38
N ARG A 110 8.79 0.72 7.83
CA ARG A 110 7.44 1.05 8.30
C ARG A 110 6.97 2.37 7.70
N LEU A 111 5.79 2.35 7.11
CA LEU A 111 5.08 3.55 6.67
C LEU A 111 4.07 3.95 7.75
N VAL A 112 4.22 5.16 8.27
CA VAL A 112 3.25 5.77 9.18
C VAL A 112 2.43 6.77 8.38
N CYS A 113 1.10 6.55 8.32
CA CYS A 113 0.16 7.45 7.68
C CYS A 113 -0.63 8.17 8.76
N GLY A 114 -0.59 9.50 8.76
CA GLY A 114 -1.35 10.33 9.68
C GLY A 114 -2.09 11.42 8.91
N ASP A 115 -3.36 11.64 9.28
CA ASP A 115 -4.14 12.81 8.85
C ASP A 115 -4.24 13.74 10.06
N VAL A 116 -3.24 14.58 10.20
CA VAL A 116 -3.17 15.61 11.23
C VAL A 116 -3.39 16.96 10.54
N GLY A 117 -4.52 17.60 10.82
CA GLY A 117 -4.82 18.92 10.30
C GLY A 117 -3.70 19.92 10.63
N PHE A 118 -3.27 20.68 9.66
CA PHE A 118 -2.34 21.79 9.84
C PHE A 118 -3.10 23.06 10.16
#